data_81a27e5624423122b2762571fac4ef36
#
_entry.id   81a27e5624423122b2762571fac4ef36
#
_cell.length_a   1.000
_cell.length_b   1.000
_cell.length_c   1.000
_cell.angle_alpha   90.00
_cell.angle_beta   90.00
_cell.angle_gamma   90.00
#
_symmetry.space_group_name_H-M   'P 1'
#
loop_
_entity.id
_entity.type
_entity.pdbx_description
1 polymer ?
#
loop_
_entity_poly.entity_id
_entity_poly.type
_entity_poly.pdbx_seq_one_letter_code
_entity_poly.pdbx_strand_id
1 'polypeptide(L)'
;VLLSSIVLWFLKGYGFAGGSYGAVEDSNLSLLADFGRLFAWIFYPLGWKGDMAWKATVASITGLVAKEQVVMTFGSLYHFAGELSESGSEIWKMIAADFGPARAYSFMIFNLLCAPCFAAIGAIRREMGSRKWTWITIGYMCAFAYAVSLIVFQFAGLFTGEAHFGILTFGALAVLAVLVYLVARKNKYADAQVRVGV
;
A
#
# COMPACT_ATOMS: atom_id res chain seq x y z
N VAL A 1 18.95 2.75 -0.19
CA VAL A 1 18.26 2.74 -1.48
C VAL A 1 18.88 1.71 -2.40
N LEU A 2 20.19 1.77 -2.70
CA LEU A 2 20.88 0.87 -3.63
C LEU A 2 20.74 -0.61 -3.24
N LEU A 3 20.96 -0.93 -1.97
CA LEU A 3 20.80 -2.32 -1.46
C LEU A 3 19.37 -2.82 -1.63
N SER A 4 18.36 -2.01 -1.31
CA SER A 4 16.96 -2.38 -1.50
C SER A 4 16.58 -2.58 -2.97
N SER A 5 17.16 -1.79 -3.87
CA SER A 5 16.94 -1.99 -5.32
C SER A 5 17.55 -3.30 -5.82
N ILE A 6 18.73 -3.69 -5.34
CA ILE A 6 19.37 -4.98 -5.67
C ILE A 6 18.52 -6.15 -5.16
N VAL A 7 18.04 -6.06 -3.90
CA VAL A 7 17.17 -7.11 -3.32
C VAL A 7 15.87 -7.26 -4.11
N LEU A 8 15.23 -6.16 -4.50
CA LEU A 8 14.02 -6.22 -5.33
C LEU A 8 14.28 -6.76 -6.72
N TRP A 9 15.39 -6.38 -7.34
CA TRP A 9 15.78 -6.93 -8.64
C TRP A 9 15.95 -8.45 -8.56
N PHE A 10 16.63 -8.94 -7.53
CA PHE A 10 16.78 -10.37 -7.28
C PHE A 10 15.43 -11.07 -7.06
N LEU A 11 14.56 -10.52 -6.20
CA LEU A 11 13.23 -11.09 -5.91
C LEU A 11 12.31 -11.10 -7.13
N LYS A 12 12.47 -10.15 -8.06
CA LYS A 12 11.75 -10.14 -9.34
C LYS A 12 12.26 -11.15 -10.34
N GLY A 13 13.59 -11.33 -10.41
CA GLY A 13 14.26 -12.15 -11.43
C GLY A 13 14.37 -13.63 -11.07
N TYR A 14 14.17 -14.01 -9.82
CA TYR A 14 14.32 -15.40 -9.38
C TYR A 14 13.02 -15.90 -8.76
N GLY A 15 12.74 -17.19 -9.00
CA GLY A 15 11.54 -17.84 -8.49
C GLY A 15 11.59 -19.36 -8.63
N PHE A 16 10.50 -20.02 -8.25
CA PHE A 16 10.33 -21.44 -8.40
C PHE A 16 9.50 -21.73 -9.65
N ALA A 17 10.16 -22.17 -10.73
CA ALA A 17 9.51 -22.62 -11.94
C ALA A 17 9.72 -24.13 -12.13
N GLY A 18 8.62 -24.89 -12.24
CA GLY A 18 8.69 -26.31 -12.54
C GLY A 18 9.43 -27.20 -11.53
N GLY A 19 9.55 -26.77 -10.26
CA GLY A 19 10.22 -27.54 -9.21
C GLY A 19 11.72 -27.28 -9.08
N SER A 20 12.30 -26.37 -9.87
CA SER A 20 13.68 -25.92 -9.74
C SER A 20 13.74 -24.41 -9.47
N TYR A 21 14.73 -24.00 -8.66
CA TYR A 21 15.02 -22.61 -8.40
C TYR A 21 15.89 -22.04 -9.53
N GLY A 22 15.44 -20.95 -10.16
CA GLY A 22 16.18 -20.37 -11.28
C GLY A 22 15.69 -18.96 -11.64
N ALA A 23 16.32 -18.38 -12.65
CA ALA A 23 15.86 -17.13 -13.23
C ALA A 23 14.52 -17.35 -13.93
N VAL A 24 13.55 -16.48 -13.66
CA VAL A 24 12.18 -16.57 -14.15
C VAL A 24 11.86 -15.33 -14.97
N GLU A 25 11.43 -15.53 -16.21
CA GLU A 25 10.98 -14.44 -17.08
C GLU A 25 9.57 -13.99 -16.73
N ASP A 26 8.72 -14.92 -16.26
CA ASP A 26 7.35 -14.63 -15.84
C ASP A 26 7.29 -14.06 -14.42
N SER A 27 6.90 -12.81 -14.31
CA SER A 27 6.73 -12.12 -13.02
C SER A 27 5.76 -12.82 -12.05
N ASN A 28 4.84 -13.65 -12.59
CA ASN A 28 3.88 -14.43 -11.79
C ASN A 28 4.52 -15.56 -10.99
N LEU A 29 5.68 -16.05 -11.42
CA LEU A 29 6.45 -17.13 -10.80
C LEU A 29 7.62 -16.62 -9.96
N SER A 30 7.76 -15.31 -9.83
CA SER A 30 8.81 -14.68 -9.05
C SER A 30 8.59 -14.88 -7.54
N LEU A 31 9.68 -14.89 -6.77
CA LEU A 31 9.61 -14.89 -5.30
C LEU A 31 8.81 -13.70 -4.78
N LEU A 32 8.83 -12.58 -5.49
CA LEU A 32 8.07 -11.38 -5.13
C LEU A 32 6.56 -11.60 -5.29
N ALA A 33 6.13 -12.39 -6.29
CA ALA A 33 4.72 -12.77 -6.45
C ALA A 33 4.25 -13.69 -5.31
N ASP A 34 5.08 -14.65 -4.90
CA ASP A 34 4.76 -15.53 -3.76
C ASP A 34 4.66 -14.74 -2.45
N PHE A 35 5.55 -13.79 -2.24
CA PHE A 35 5.44 -12.83 -1.13
C PHE A 35 4.14 -12.01 -1.22
N GLY A 36 3.80 -11.52 -2.40
CA GLY A 36 2.55 -10.81 -2.63
C GLY A 36 1.32 -11.64 -2.29
N ARG A 37 1.29 -12.91 -2.70
CA ARG A 37 0.21 -13.86 -2.38
C ARG A 37 0.11 -14.15 -0.89
N LEU A 38 1.25 -14.33 -0.21
CA LEU A 38 1.30 -14.58 1.23
C LEU A 38 0.68 -13.42 2.04
N PHE A 39 0.94 -12.18 1.64
CA PHE A 39 0.42 -11.00 2.35
C PHE A 39 -0.90 -10.46 1.81
N ALA A 40 -1.38 -10.95 0.65
CA ALA A 40 -2.61 -10.48 0.02
C ALA A 40 -3.85 -10.59 0.94
N TRP A 41 -3.89 -11.57 1.84
CA TRP A 41 -4.99 -11.77 2.79
C TRP A 41 -5.19 -10.59 3.74
N ILE A 42 -4.11 -9.85 4.08
CA ILE A 42 -4.17 -8.67 4.96
C ILE A 42 -4.99 -7.55 4.28
N PHE A 43 -4.92 -7.47 2.95
CA PHE A 43 -5.59 -6.44 2.17
C PHE A 43 -6.99 -6.85 1.69
N TYR A 44 -7.43 -8.05 2.02
CA TYR A 44 -8.77 -8.53 1.68
C TYR A 44 -9.90 -7.59 2.14
N PRO A 45 -9.86 -6.98 3.37
CA PRO A 45 -10.85 -6.01 3.81
C PRO A 45 -10.90 -4.72 2.99
N LEU A 46 -9.80 -4.37 2.31
CA LEU A 46 -9.70 -3.21 1.42
C LEU A 46 -10.31 -3.47 0.03
N GLY A 47 -10.92 -4.65 -0.15
CA GLY A 47 -11.51 -5.05 -1.42
C GLY A 47 -10.52 -5.62 -2.44
N TRP A 48 -9.26 -5.79 -2.07
CA TRP A 48 -8.26 -6.40 -2.95
C TRP A 48 -8.48 -7.91 -2.97
N LYS A 49 -9.09 -8.41 -4.02
CA LYS A 49 -9.51 -9.81 -4.15
C LYS A 49 -9.00 -10.41 -5.47
N GLY A 50 -8.83 -11.74 -5.48
CA GLY A 50 -8.38 -12.46 -6.68
C GLY A 50 -6.97 -12.09 -7.12
N ASP A 51 -6.72 -12.11 -8.42
CA ASP A 51 -5.42 -11.80 -9.01
C ASP A 51 -4.96 -10.36 -8.77
N MET A 52 -5.88 -9.42 -8.65
CA MET A 52 -5.58 -8.04 -8.29
C MET A 52 -4.89 -7.95 -6.92
N ALA A 53 -5.29 -8.77 -5.93
CA ALA A 53 -4.82 -8.64 -4.55
C ALA A 53 -3.30 -8.79 -4.45
N TRP A 54 -2.73 -9.84 -5.04
CA TRP A 54 -1.29 -10.07 -4.97
C TRP A 54 -0.52 -9.04 -5.82
N LYS A 55 -1.03 -8.65 -7.01
CA LYS A 55 -0.44 -7.62 -7.87
C LYS A 55 -0.37 -6.27 -7.13
N ALA A 56 -1.46 -5.84 -6.51
CA ALA A 56 -1.52 -4.61 -5.73
C ALA A 56 -0.60 -4.67 -4.49
N THR A 57 -0.51 -5.82 -3.82
CA THR A 57 0.39 -6.03 -2.69
C THR A 57 1.85 -5.91 -3.11
N VAL A 58 2.23 -6.55 -4.21
CA VAL A 58 3.58 -6.46 -4.79
C VAL A 58 3.90 -5.01 -5.17
N ALA A 59 2.97 -4.33 -5.86
CA ALA A 59 3.15 -2.93 -6.25
C ALA A 59 3.30 -2.00 -5.03
N SER A 60 2.55 -2.25 -3.94
CA SER A 60 2.71 -1.49 -2.69
C SER A 60 4.06 -1.72 -2.01
N ILE A 61 4.56 -2.96 -2.00
CA ILE A 61 5.88 -3.30 -1.45
C ILE A 61 6.98 -2.62 -2.27
N THR A 62 6.92 -2.68 -3.60
CA THR A 62 7.91 -2.01 -4.47
C THR A 62 7.84 -0.49 -4.35
N GLY A 63 6.65 0.07 -4.12
CA GLY A 63 6.43 1.49 -3.84
C GLY A 63 7.11 2.01 -2.57
N LEU A 64 7.47 1.14 -1.63
CA LEU A 64 8.29 1.52 -0.46
C LEU A 64 9.73 1.91 -0.84
N VAL A 65 10.25 1.44 -1.95
CA VAL A 65 11.58 1.83 -2.42
C VAL A 65 11.52 3.20 -3.09
N ALA A 66 10.63 3.32 -4.06
CA ALA A 66 10.31 4.56 -4.75
C ALA A 66 8.88 4.45 -5.28
N LYS A 67 8.06 5.48 -5.10
CA LYS A 67 6.65 5.42 -5.49
C LYS A 67 6.46 5.28 -7.00
N GLU A 68 7.40 5.74 -7.79
CA GLU A 68 7.45 5.57 -9.24
C GLU A 68 7.52 4.08 -9.66
N GLN A 69 8.11 3.25 -8.82
CA GLN A 69 8.20 1.80 -9.06
C GLN A 69 6.84 1.09 -9.07
N VAL A 70 5.81 1.70 -8.50
CA VAL A 70 4.43 1.14 -8.54
C VAL A 70 3.97 0.97 -9.99
N VAL A 71 4.12 2.00 -10.82
CA VAL A 71 3.72 1.99 -12.24
C VAL A 71 4.54 0.96 -13.03
N MET A 72 5.87 0.98 -12.84
CA MET A 72 6.77 0.03 -13.50
C MET A 72 6.48 -1.42 -13.09
N THR A 73 6.09 -1.63 -11.84
CA THR A 73 5.71 -2.95 -11.37
C THR A 73 4.42 -3.43 -12.02
N PHE A 74 3.39 -2.59 -12.12
CA PHE A 74 2.18 -2.95 -12.86
C PHE A 74 2.48 -3.26 -14.33
N GLY A 75 3.30 -2.46 -15.00
CA GLY A 75 3.72 -2.76 -16.37
C GLY A 75 4.34 -4.15 -16.51
N SER A 76 5.26 -4.50 -15.61
CA SER A 76 5.88 -5.83 -15.58
C SER A 76 4.85 -6.93 -15.28
N LEU A 77 3.93 -6.73 -14.34
CA LEU A 77 2.93 -7.72 -13.92
C LEU A 77 1.83 -7.92 -14.98
N TYR A 78 1.58 -6.92 -15.81
CA TYR A 78 0.65 -7.01 -16.94
C TYR A 78 1.33 -7.34 -18.27
N HIS A 79 2.61 -7.74 -18.23
CA HIS A 79 3.41 -8.14 -19.41
C HIS A 79 3.42 -7.08 -20.52
N PHE A 80 3.46 -5.80 -20.14
CA PHE A 80 3.55 -4.74 -21.12
C PHE A 80 4.97 -4.68 -21.71
N ALA A 81 5.08 -4.93 -23.01
CA ALA A 81 6.37 -5.02 -23.72
C ALA A 81 6.94 -3.67 -24.18
N GLY A 82 6.25 -2.55 -23.92
CA GLY A 82 6.66 -1.20 -24.32
C GLY A 82 7.35 -0.43 -23.19
N GLU A 83 7.87 0.76 -23.52
CA GLU A 83 8.33 1.73 -22.53
C GLU A 83 7.09 2.34 -21.82
N LEU A 84 7.14 2.39 -20.51
CA LEU A 84 6.09 2.98 -19.68
C LEU A 84 6.44 4.42 -19.35
N SER A 85 5.50 5.32 -19.56
CA SER A 85 5.58 6.67 -19.01
C SER A 85 5.42 6.64 -17.48
N GLU A 86 5.88 7.67 -16.79
CA GLU A 86 5.68 7.80 -15.33
C GLU A 86 4.20 7.78 -14.93
N SER A 87 3.32 8.21 -15.83
CA SER A 87 1.87 8.20 -15.64
C SER A 87 1.22 6.82 -15.87
N GLY A 88 1.90 5.91 -16.57
CA GLY A 88 1.38 4.57 -16.88
C GLY A 88 0.15 4.55 -17.78
N SER A 89 -0.03 5.59 -18.61
CA SER A 89 -1.23 5.74 -19.45
C SER A 89 -1.46 4.57 -20.42
N GLU A 90 -0.39 3.89 -20.80
CA GLU A 90 -0.39 2.78 -21.75
C GLU A 90 -1.06 1.52 -21.17
N ILE A 91 -0.98 1.34 -19.84
CA ILE A 91 -1.53 0.15 -19.17
C ILE A 91 -2.88 0.38 -18.48
N TRP A 92 -3.44 1.58 -18.55
CA TRP A 92 -4.67 1.94 -17.83
C TRP A 92 -5.86 1.04 -18.20
N LYS A 93 -6.00 0.67 -19.48
CA LYS A 93 -7.09 -0.21 -19.92
C LYS A 93 -6.98 -1.62 -19.30
N MET A 94 -5.73 -2.11 -19.15
CA MET A 94 -5.46 -3.43 -18.57
C MET A 94 -5.72 -3.40 -17.05
N ILE A 95 -5.27 -2.35 -16.39
CA ILE A 95 -5.52 -2.14 -14.96
C ILE A 95 -7.03 -1.98 -14.71
N ALA A 96 -7.72 -1.17 -15.51
CA ALA A 96 -9.16 -0.91 -15.35
C ALA A 96 -10.03 -2.17 -15.49
N ALA A 97 -9.57 -3.18 -16.19
CA ALA A 97 -10.27 -4.46 -16.32
C ALA A 97 -10.24 -5.26 -15.01
N ASP A 98 -9.13 -5.18 -14.26
CA ASP A 98 -8.93 -5.91 -13.00
C ASP A 98 -9.40 -5.10 -11.76
N PHE A 99 -9.20 -3.76 -11.83
CA PHE A 99 -9.55 -2.84 -10.75
C PHE A 99 -10.89 -2.18 -11.02
N GLY A 100 -11.87 -2.47 -10.19
CA GLY A 100 -13.06 -1.63 -10.14
C GLY A 100 -12.75 -0.26 -9.52
N PRO A 101 -13.59 0.76 -9.72
CA PRO A 101 -13.31 2.13 -9.29
C PRO A 101 -13.08 2.25 -7.77
N ALA A 102 -13.88 1.60 -6.93
CA ALA A 102 -13.71 1.67 -5.49
C ALA A 102 -12.40 1.04 -5.01
N ARG A 103 -12.00 -0.09 -5.63
CA ARG A 103 -10.72 -0.77 -5.34
C ARG A 103 -9.54 0.07 -5.78
N ALA A 104 -9.61 0.70 -6.95
CA ALA A 104 -8.56 1.58 -7.45
C ALA A 104 -8.35 2.78 -6.51
N TYR A 105 -9.42 3.42 -6.05
CA TYR A 105 -9.34 4.50 -5.06
C TYR A 105 -8.74 4.04 -3.74
N SER A 106 -9.18 2.88 -3.23
CA SER A 106 -8.62 2.27 -2.02
C SER A 106 -7.11 2.03 -2.14
N PHE A 107 -6.66 1.49 -3.27
CA PHE A 107 -5.24 1.25 -3.57
C PHE A 107 -4.44 2.57 -3.61
N MET A 108 -4.94 3.57 -4.33
CA MET A 108 -4.26 4.88 -4.44
C MET A 108 -4.12 5.55 -3.08
N ILE A 109 -5.18 5.57 -2.27
CA ILE A 109 -5.16 6.19 -0.94
C ILE A 109 -4.22 5.44 -0.01
N PHE A 110 -4.24 4.10 -0.04
CA PHE A 110 -3.31 3.30 0.74
C PHE A 110 -1.86 3.64 0.42
N ASN A 111 -1.49 3.63 -0.86
CA ASN A 111 -0.11 3.94 -1.29
C ASN A 111 0.30 5.38 -1.05
N LEU A 112 -0.66 6.33 -1.08
CA LEU A 112 -0.39 7.74 -0.82
C LEU A 112 -0.07 7.98 0.66
N LEU A 113 -0.87 7.38 1.56
CA LEU A 113 -0.80 7.60 3.01
C LEU A 113 0.13 6.63 3.75
N CYS A 114 0.43 5.48 3.15
CA CYS A 114 1.31 4.46 3.75
C CYS A 114 2.72 5.02 3.97
N ALA A 115 3.52 4.27 4.71
CA ALA A 115 4.90 4.63 5.04
C ALA A 115 5.66 5.21 3.84
N PRO A 116 6.43 6.28 4.04
CA PRO A 116 7.23 6.88 2.97
C PRO A 116 8.34 5.93 2.50
N CYS A 117 8.97 6.26 1.39
CA CYS A 117 10.08 5.48 0.84
C CYS A 117 11.25 5.33 1.85
N PHE A 118 12.10 4.35 1.63
CA PHE A 118 13.24 4.07 2.53
C PHE A 118 14.14 5.27 2.78
N ALA A 119 14.29 6.17 1.81
CA ALA A 119 15.06 7.41 2.00
C ALA A 119 14.43 8.31 3.05
N ALA A 120 13.11 8.51 3.00
CA ALA A 120 12.38 9.31 3.97
C ALA A 120 12.30 8.62 5.36
N ILE A 121 12.21 7.28 5.40
CA ILE A 121 12.32 6.53 6.67
C ILE A 121 13.69 6.77 7.31
N GLY A 122 14.76 6.82 6.51
CA GLY A 122 16.11 7.17 6.97
C GLY A 122 16.20 8.58 7.57
N ALA A 123 15.51 9.56 6.96
CA ALA A 123 15.40 10.92 7.50
C ALA A 123 14.62 10.95 8.82
N ILE A 124 13.44 10.32 8.86
CA ILE A 124 12.63 10.20 10.10
C ILE A 124 13.44 9.58 11.24
N ARG A 125 14.25 8.55 10.94
CA ARG A 125 15.09 7.91 11.95
C ARG A 125 16.16 8.86 12.52
N ARG A 126 16.72 9.73 11.70
CA ARG A 126 17.69 10.73 12.14
C ARG A 126 17.05 11.78 13.03
N GLU A 127 15.88 12.29 12.62
CA GLU A 127 15.13 13.30 13.37
C GLU A 127 14.59 12.75 14.71
N MET A 128 14.06 11.53 14.72
CA MET A 128 13.51 10.92 15.92
C MET A 128 14.57 10.54 16.97
N GLY A 129 15.84 10.38 16.59
CA GLY A 129 16.94 10.02 17.49
C GLY A 129 16.79 8.67 18.21
N SER A 130 15.66 7.97 18.01
CA SER A 130 15.33 6.72 18.69
C SER A 130 14.71 5.70 17.74
N ARG A 131 15.23 4.47 17.77
CA ARG A 131 14.67 3.35 16.97
C ARG A 131 13.21 3.06 17.33
N LYS A 132 12.87 3.12 18.62
CA LYS A 132 11.51 2.84 19.10
C LYS A 132 10.50 3.82 18.52
N TRP A 133 10.78 5.11 18.57
CA TRP A 133 9.88 6.13 18.02
C TRP A 133 9.77 6.07 16.50
N THR A 134 10.85 5.74 15.79
CA THR A 134 10.82 5.51 14.34
C THR A 134 9.84 4.40 13.97
N TRP A 135 9.91 3.24 14.64
CA TRP A 135 8.99 2.12 14.37
C TRP A 135 7.54 2.45 14.72
N ILE A 136 7.31 3.18 15.81
CA ILE A 136 5.97 3.65 16.20
C ILE A 136 5.40 4.56 15.11
N THR A 137 6.20 5.52 14.60
CA THR A 137 5.77 6.44 13.53
C THR A 137 5.42 5.69 12.25
N ILE A 138 6.27 4.77 11.80
CA ILE A 138 6.01 3.96 10.60
C ILE A 138 4.74 3.12 10.79
N GLY A 139 4.61 2.44 11.94
CA GLY A 139 3.42 1.65 12.26
C GLY A 139 2.14 2.49 12.28
N TYR A 140 2.21 3.69 12.86
CA TYR A 140 1.10 4.65 12.85
C TYR A 140 0.70 5.07 11.43
N MET A 141 1.66 5.41 10.57
CA MET A 141 1.39 5.79 9.18
C MET A 141 0.73 4.65 8.40
N CYS A 142 1.24 3.42 8.53
CA CYS A 142 0.65 2.25 7.88
C CYS A 142 -0.76 1.95 8.41
N ALA A 143 -0.97 1.99 9.72
CA ALA A 143 -2.28 1.76 10.33
C ALA A 143 -3.30 2.83 9.93
N PHE A 144 -2.88 4.10 9.89
CA PHE A 144 -3.71 5.20 9.44
C PHE A 144 -4.09 5.07 7.96
N ALA A 145 -3.11 4.75 7.09
CA ALA A 145 -3.35 4.50 5.67
C ALA A 145 -4.35 3.36 5.45
N TYR A 146 -4.19 2.27 6.21
CA TYR A 146 -5.10 1.13 6.16
C TYR A 146 -6.52 1.51 6.60
N ALA A 147 -6.66 2.25 7.70
CA ALA A 147 -7.93 2.70 8.22
C ALA A 147 -8.69 3.59 7.22
N VAL A 148 -8.00 4.61 6.65
CA VAL A 148 -8.61 5.52 5.67
C VAL A 148 -8.97 4.77 4.38
N SER A 149 -8.09 3.92 3.89
CA SER A 149 -8.32 3.11 2.68
C SER A 149 -9.52 2.16 2.85
N LEU A 150 -9.66 1.54 4.03
CA LEU A 150 -10.81 0.70 4.36
C LEU A 150 -12.13 1.51 4.37
N ILE A 151 -12.14 2.69 4.98
CA ILE A 151 -13.31 3.57 4.99
C ILE A 151 -13.70 3.93 3.56
N VAL A 152 -12.73 4.40 2.77
CA VAL A 152 -12.98 4.81 1.37
C VAL A 152 -13.50 3.64 0.54
N PHE A 153 -12.89 2.44 0.66
CA PHE A 153 -13.37 1.26 -0.04
C PHE A 153 -14.82 0.92 0.31
N GLN A 154 -15.16 0.92 1.60
CA GLN A 154 -16.52 0.57 2.04
C GLN A 154 -17.54 1.60 1.57
N PHE A 155 -17.25 2.91 1.70
CA PHE A 155 -18.17 3.94 1.25
C PHE A 155 -18.27 4.00 -0.27
N ALA A 156 -17.15 4.06 -0.99
CA ALA A 156 -17.17 4.09 -2.46
C ALA A 156 -17.75 2.79 -3.03
N GLY A 157 -17.42 1.65 -2.44
CA GLY A 157 -17.89 0.34 -2.87
C GLY A 157 -19.40 0.16 -2.72
N LEU A 158 -20.04 0.80 -1.72
CA LEU A 158 -21.49 0.83 -1.59
C LEU A 158 -22.16 1.60 -2.72
N PHE A 159 -21.55 2.68 -3.20
CA PHE A 159 -22.07 3.46 -4.34
C PHE A 159 -21.83 2.77 -5.68
N THR A 160 -20.71 2.07 -5.83
CA THR A 160 -20.35 1.38 -7.08
C THR A 160 -20.86 -0.07 -7.15
N GLY A 161 -21.44 -0.59 -6.05
CA GLY A 161 -21.90 -1.99 -5.96
C GLY A 161 -20.78 -3.01 -5.76
N GLU A 162 -19.55 -2.58 -5.52
CA GLU A 162 -18.38 -3.46 -5.29
C GLU A 162 -18.31 -3.99 -3.85
N ALA A 163 -18.91 -3.29 -2.90
CA ALA A 163 -19.00 -3.68 -1.50
C ALA A 163 -20.46 -3.96 -1.10
N HIS A 164 -20.65 -4.97 -0.24
CA HIS A 164 -21.93 -5.30 0.33
C HIS A 164 -21.97 -4.90 1.81
N PHE A 165 -23.16 -4.53 2.28
CA PHE A 165 -23.38 -4.31 3.71
C PHE A 165 -23.05 -5.58 4.49
N GLY A 166 -22.08 -5.51 5.39
CA GLY A 166 -21.61 -6.63 6.17
C GLY A 166 -20.74 -6.22 7.36
N ILE A 167 -20.11 -7.20 7.99
CA ILE A 167 -19.22 -6.99 9.16
C ILE A 167 -18.11 -5.97 8.86
N LEU A 168 -17.57 -5.95 7.65
CA LEU A 168 -16.53 -5.01 7.24
C LEU A 168 -17.03 -3.56 7.19
N THR A 169 -18.30 -3.34 6.81
CA THR A 169 -18.92 -2.00 6.81
C THR A 169 -19.08 -1.48 8.23
N PHE A 170 -19.51 -2.34 9.17
CA PHE A 170 -19.55 -1.97 10.59
C PHE A 170 -18.15 -1.68 11.15
N GLY A 171 -17.16 -2.47 10.75
CA GLY A 171 -15.75 -2.20 11.08
C GLY A 171 -15.28 -0.84 10.57
N ALA A 172 -15.57 -0.49 9.32
CA ALA A 172 -15.22 0.81 8.75
C ALA A 172 -15.91 1.97 9.47
N LEU A 173 -17.20 1.81 9.83
CA LEU A 173 -17.92 2.81 10.63
C LEU A 173 -17.34 2.97 12.04
N ALA A 174 -16.95 1.89 12.69
CA ALA A 174 -16.30 1.93 14.00
C ALA A 174 -14.95 2.66 13.92
N VAL A 175 -14.14 2.37 12.90
CA VAL A 175 -12.86 3.05 12.65
C VAL A 175 -13.08 4.54 12.36
N LEU A 176 -14.07 4.89 11.56
CA LEU A 176 -14.45 6.28 11.29
C LEU A 176 -14.85 7.01 12.58
N ALA A 177 -15.69 6.39 13.40
CA ALA A 177 -16.11 6.96 14.68
C ALA A 177 -14.92 7.19 15.62
N VAL A 178 -13.97 6.25 15.68
CA VAL A 178 -12.74 6.40 16.48
C VAL A 178 -11.88 7.54 15.93
N LEU A 179 -11.70 7.67 14.62
CA LEU A 179 -10.94 8.77 14.01
C LEU A 179 -11.60 10.12 14.30
N VAL A 180 -12.91 10.22 14.12
CA VAL A 180 -13.67 11.46 14.44
C VAL A 180 -13.55 11.80 15.93
N TYR A 181 -13.67 10.81 16.81
CA TYR A 181 -13.49 10.99 18.24
C TYR A 181 -12.09 11.50 18.59
N LEU A 182 -11.03 10.92 17.98
CA LEU A 182 -9.65 11.36 18.20
C LEU A 182 -9.41 12.79 17.73
N VAL A 183 -9.99 13.19 16.60
CA VAL A 183 -9.90 14.56 16.08
C VAL A 183 -10.71 15.55 16.94
N ALA A 184 -11.93 15.16 17.35
CA ALA A 184 -12.81 16.02 18.14
C ALA A 184 -12.37 16.11 19.62
N ARG A 185 -11.55 15.18 20.09
CA ARG A 185 -11.06 15.16 21.47
C ARG A 185 -10.19 16.39 21.74
N LYS A 186 -10.58 17.21 22.71
CA LYS A 186 -9.79 18.36 23.16
C LYS A 186 -8.38 17.91 23.58
N ASN A 187 -7.38 18.59 23.03
CA ASN A 187 -5.99 18.34 23.38
C ASN A 187 -5.73 18.83 24.82
N LYS A 188 -5.51 17.91 25.75
CA LYS A 188 -5.21 18.23 27.16
C LYS A 188 -3.94 19.05 27.35
N TYR A 189 -3.06 19.10 26.33
CA TYR A 189 -1.78 19.79 26.38
C TYR A 189 -1.80 21.13 25.66
N ALA A 190 -2.93 21.54 25.05
CA ALA A 190 -3.03 22.84 24.38
C ALA A 190 -2.77 24.01 25.33
N ASP A 191 -3.30 23.92 26.57
CA ASP A 191 -3.11 24.98 27.59
C ASP A 191 -1.69 25.00 28.17
N ALA A 192 -0.93 23.89 28.06
CA ALA A 192 0.46 23.83 28.52
C ALA A 192 1.42 24.49 27.52
N GLN A 193 1.16 24.40 26.22
CA GLN A 193 1.99 25.06 25.20
C GLN A 193 1.85 26.60 25.21
N VAL A 194 0.68 27.11 25.53
CA VAL A 194 0.46 28.56 25.65
C VAL A 194 1.24 29.16 26.82
N ARG A 195 1.54 28.40 27.88
CA ARG A 195 2.30 28.89 29.05
C ARG A 195 3.82 28.90 28.88
N VAL A 196 4.35 28.17 27.86
CA VAL A 196 5.80 28.09 27.62
C VAL A 196 6.26 29.07 26.54
N GLY A 197 5.34 29.73 25.86
CA GLY A 197 5.59 30.70 24.78
C GLY A 197 5.53 32.19 25.22
N VAL A 198 5.72 32.49 26.52
CA VAL A 198 5.89 33.86 27.03
C VAL A 198 7.27 34.01 27.63
#